data_85c3ab0b04017a824f878384878d60b2
#
_entry.id   85c3ab0b04017a824f878384878d60b2
#
_cell.length_a   1.000
_cell.length_b   1.000
_cell.length_c   1.000
_cell.angle_alpha   90.00
_cell.angle_beta   90.00
_cell.angle_gamma   90.00
#
_symmetry.space_group_name_H-M   'P 1'
#
loop_
_entity.id
_entity.type
_entity.pdbx_description
1 polymer ?
#
loop_
_entity_poly.entity_id
_entity_poly.type
_entity_poly.pdbx_seq_one_letter_code
_entity_poly.pdbx_strand_id
1 'polypeptide(L)'
;MQFKAPVESYSGQVREITIGKGAKALKIGGETTLPFHFFDEGSIPNPPRFALEVWDMEPVTWAKWLLEPFKDVVSDPVKWAMKCAKDFAVDAVCLQLASTDPADKDTTPEKAAALTKRVAEAINVPLIVYGTGDEKKDVQVLSKVAEVCDGENLLLGPAIKENYEEIAKAALQHGHALIAQTPLDINLMKELNIKLGKSFPPDRIVIDPLSSALGYGMEYSFTLMERAKQTGVIFKDGMTQMPIIANLGGECWKTREAKESKEQGILWEGVTALSLLLAGANILVLRHPETLKLLREIIRRG
;
A
#
# COMPACT_ATOMS: atom_id res chain seq x y z
N MET A 1 -31.13 -36.52 -5.48
CA MET A 1 -29.84 -36.09 -6.00
C MET A 1 -29.04 -35.47 -4.87
N GLN A 2 -27.80 -35.92 -4.68
CA GLN A 2 -26.92 -35.31 -3.71
C GLN A 2 -26.32 -34.05 -4.34
N PHE A 3 -26.44 -32.89 -3.67
CA PHE A 3 -25.81 -31.65 -4.13
C PHE A 3 -24.29 -31.84 -4.13
N LYS A 4 -23.64 -31.54 -5.25
CA LYS A 4 -22.19 -31.47 -5.37
C LYS A 4 -21.79 -30.01 -5.53
N ALA A 5 -21.04 -29.49 -4.58
CA ALA A 5 -20.54 -28.12 -4.64
C ALA A 5 -19.71 -27.93 -5.92
N PRO A 6 -19.93 -26.85 -6.69
CA PRO A 6 -19.16 -26.54 -7.90
C PRO A 6 -17.82 -25.89 -7.53
N VAL A 7 -16.95 -26.67 -6.87
CA VAL A 7 -15.62 -26.24 -6.46
C VAL A 7 -14.71 -26.17 -7.67
N GLU A 8 -14.14 -25.00 -7.93
CA GLU A 8 -13.12 -24.79 -8.95
C GLU A 8 -11.72 -24.94 -8.37
N SER A 9 -10.74 -25.21 -9.20
CA SER A 9 -9.32 -25.23 -8.82
C SER A 9 -8.51 -24.37 -9.79
N TYR A 10 -7.64 -23.56 -9.24
CA TYR A 10 -6.82 -22.64 -10.02
C TYR A 10 -5.36 -23.09 -10.03
N SER A 11 -4.68 -22.88 -11.15
CA SER A 11 -3.26 -23.25 -11.31
C SER A 11 -2.30 -22.08 -11.04
N GLY A 12 -2.84 -20.86 -10.95
CA GLY A 12 -2.08 -19.66 -10.62
C GLY A 12 -2.10 -19.36 -9.14
N GLN A 13 -1.21 -18.46 -8.73
CA GLN A 13 -1.05 -18.07 -7.33
C GLN A 13 -0.53 -16.63 -7.29
N VAL A 14 -0.99 -15.84 -6.33
CA VAL A 14 -0.34 -14.57 -6.00
C VAL A 14 0.96 -14.88 -5.26
N ARG A 15 2.04 -14.18 -5.59
CA ARG A 15 3.33 -14.37 -4.93
C ARG A 15 3.25 -13.98 -3.46
N GLU A 16 3.87 -14.77 -2.60
CA GLU A 16 4.08 -14.36 -1.21
C GLU A 16 5.30 -13.47 -1.14
N ILE A 17 5.14 -12.27 -0.56
CA ILE A 17 6.19 -11.26 -0.40
C ILE A 17 6.36 -10.97 1.08
N THR A 18 7.61 -10.78 1.51
CA THR A 18 7.91 -10.34 2.88
C THR A 18 8.47 -8.93 2.85
N ILE A 19 7.88 -8.03 3.66
CA ILE A 19 8.38 -6.68 3.95
C ILE A 19 8.79 -6.57 5.42
N GLY A 20 9.74 -5.68 5.73
CA GLY A 20 10.33 -5.62 7.07
C GLY A 20 11.31 -6.76 7.32
N LYS A 21 11.99 -6.73 8.47
CA LYS A 21 12.99 -7.74 8.86
C LYS A 21 12.80 -8.24 10.29
N GLY A 22 13.29 -9.44 10.57
CA GLY A 22 13.27 -10.03 11.92
C GLY A 22 11.87 -10.05 12.52
N ALA A 23 11.70 -9.53 13.72
CA ALA A 23 10.40 -9.47 14.40
C ALA A 23 9.37 -8.55 13.72
N LYS A 24 9.81 -7.65 12.84
CA LYS A 24 8.95 -6.75 12.06
C LYS A 24 8.53 -7.35 10.72
N ALA A 25 8.98 -8.55 10.36
CA ALA A 25 8.68 -9.16 9.08
C ALA A 25 7.19 -9.43 8.93
N LEU A 26 6.61 -8.98 7.83
CA LEU A 26 5.21 -9.13 7.49
C LEU A 26 5.06 -9.79 6.13
N LYS A 27 4.34 -10.90 6.09
CA LYS A 27 4.02 -11.61 4.85
C LYS A 27 2.69 -11.11 4.27
N ILE A 28 2.66 -10.97 2.95
CA ILE A 28 1.51 -10.53 2.15
C ILE A 28 1.39 -11.39 0.90
N GLY A 29 0.18 -11.53 0.37
CA GLY A 29 -0.05 -12.36 -0.81
C GLY A 29 -0.11 -13.85 -0.50
N GLY A 30 0.20 -14.69 -1.48
CA GLY A 30 0.21 -16.14 -1.36
C GLY A 30 -1.13 -16.81 -1.70
N GLU A 31 -2.14 -16.06 -2.11
CA GLU A 31 -3.49 -16.59 -2.41
C GLU A 31 -3.47 -17.50 -3.64
N THR A 32 -4.14 -18.64 -3.51
CA THR A 32 -4.41 -19.60 -4.59
C THR A 32 -5.86 -19.57 -5.05
N THR A 33 -6.63 -18.62 -4.56
CA THR A 33 -8.04 -18.39 -4.90
C THR A 33 -8.33 -16.92 -5.13
N LEU A 34 -9.51 -16.62 -5.67
CA LEU A 34 -10.02 -15.27 -5.81
C LEU A 34 -10.54 -14.74 -4.46
N PRO A 35 -10.63 -13.41 -4.27
CA PRO A 35 -11.14 -12.81 -3.03
C PRO A 35 -12.55 -13.28 -2.66
N PHE A 36 -13.43 -13.43 -3.66
CA PHE A 36 -14.74 -14.04 -3.51
C PHE A 36 -14.69 -15.49 -3.95
N HIS A 37 -14.79 -16.41 -3.00
CA HIS A 37 -15.01 -17.83 -3.27
C HIS A 37 -16.18 -18.29 -2.39
N PHE A 38 -17.04 -19.09 -2.99
CA PHE A 38 -18.25 -19.61 -2.31
C PHE A 38 -18.03 -20.99 -1.73
N PHE A 39 -16.94 -21.66 -2.10
CA PHE A 39 -16.56 -23.00 -1.69
C PHE A 39 -15.07 -23.04 -1.41
N ASP A 40 -14.58 -24.13 -0.83
CA ASP A 40 -13.16 -24.31 -0.55
C ASP A 40 -12.32 -24.48 -1.83
N GLU A 41 -12.17 -23.41 -2.60
CA GLU A 41 -11.51 -23.38 -3.91
C GLU A 41 -10.00 -23.19 -3.83
N GLY A 42 -9.49 -22.83 -2.67
CA GLY A 42 -8.08 -22.57 -2.45
C GLY A 42 -7.82 -21.97 -1.07
N SER A 43 -6.72 -21.26 -0.91
CA SER A 43 -6.33 -20.66 0.37
C SER A 43 -5.90 -19.20 0.25
N ILE A 44 -6.11 -18.45 1.32
CA ILE A 44 -5.60 -17.07 1.53
C ILE A 44 -4.71 -17.11 2.79
N PRO A 45 -3.43 -17.51 2.66
CA PRO A 45 -2.56 -17.78 3.80
C PRO A 45 -2.22 -16.53 4.61
N ASN A 46 -2.20 -15.37 3.96
CA ASN A 46 -1.91 -14.10 4.60
C ASN A 46 -3.16 -13.21 4.54
N PRO A 47 -3.75 -12.83 5.70
CA PRO A 47 -4.91 -11.95 5.72
C PRO A 47 -4.56 -10.57 5.17
N PRO A 48 -5.56 -9.77 4.76
CA PRO A 48 -5.36 -8.39 4.38
C PRO A 48 -4.64 -7.60 5.48
N ARG A 49 -3.76 -6.69 5.08
CA ARG A 49 -2.94 -5.87 5.97
C ARG A 49 -3.36 -4.40 5.91
N PHE A 50 -3.29 -3.75 7.05
CA PHE A 50 -3.69 -2.36 7.19
C PHE A 50 -2.52 -1.50 7.63
N ALA A 51 -2.30 -0.41 6.90
CA ALA A 51 -1.35 0.63 7.26
C ALA A 51 -2.09 1.94 7.52
N LEU A 52 -1.56 2.77 8.44
CA LEU A 52 -1.95 4.17 8.55
C LEU A 52 -0.88 5.05 7.92
N GLU A 53 -1.36 6.05 7.17
CA GLU A 53 -0.51 7.05 6.55
C GLU A 53 -0.03 8.07 7.59
N VAL A 54 1.27 8.32 7.57
CA VAL A 54 1.97 9.34 8.37
C VAL A 54 2.72 10.25 7.40
N TRP A 55 2.58 11.57 7.56
CA TRP A 55 3.36 12.50 6.75
C TRP A 55 4.66 12.89 7.46
N ASP A 56 5.70 13.15 6.68
CA ASP A 56 6.98 13.66 7.17
C ASP A 56 6.95 15.15 7.55
N MET A 57 5.77 15.75 7.44
CA MET A 57 5.46 17.11 7.87
C MET A 57 4.01 17.21 8.35
N GLU A 58 3.68 18.29 9.05
CA GLU A 58 2.30 18.55 9.46
C GLU A 58 1.41 18.84 8.23
N PRO A 59 0.32 18.07 8.04
CA PRO A 59 -0.55 18.19 6.86
C PRO A 59 -1.60 19.29 7.06
N VAL A 60 -1.25 20.52 6.74
CA VAL A 60 -2.09 21.71 6.91
C VAL A 60 -3.42 21.68 6.14
N THR A 61 -3.53 20.82 5.12
CA THR A 61 -4.73 20.70 4.28
C THR A 61 -5.72 19.65 4.77
N TRP A 62 -5.36 18.88 5.79
CA TRP A 62 -6.25 17.83 6.31
C TRP A 62 -7.39 18.43 7.13
N ALA A 63 -8.56 17.77 7.07
CA ALA A 63 -9.69 18.15 7.89
C ALA A 63 -9.36 18.00 9.40
N LYS A 64 -9.89 18.90 10.23
CA LYS A 64 -9.61 18.91 11.68
C LYS A 64 -9.90 17.59 12.38
N TRP A 65 -10.99 16.93 12.00
CA TRP A 65 -11.37 15.63 12.56
C TRP A 65 -10.48 14.48 12.12
N LEU A 66 -9.82 14.60 10.96
CA LEU A 66 -8.79 13.65 10.54
C LEU A 66 -7.51 13.79 11.38
N LEU A 67 -7.19 15.01 11.79
CA LEU A 67 -6.03 15.32 12.65
C LEU A 67 -6.30 15.04 14.14
N GLU A 68 -7.56 15.00 14.56
CA GLU A 68 -7.94 14.85 15.97
C GLU A 68 -7.28 13.66 16.69
N PRO A 69 -7.23 12.45 16.10
CA PRO A 69 -6.55 11.31 16.72
C PRO A 69 -5.04 11.49 16.90
N PHE A 70 -4.44 12.43 16.16
CA PHE A 70 -2.99 12.64 16.07
C PHE A 70 -2.52 13.98 16.62
N LYS A 71 -3.43 14.81 17.17
CA LYS A 71 -3.16 16.20 17.60
C LYS A 71 -1.96 16.36 18.54
N ASP A 72 -1.66 15.32 19.31
CA ASP A 72 -0.55 15.27 20.27
C ASP A 72 0.79 14.89 19.63
N VAL A 73 0.79 14.38 18.41
CA VAL A 73 1.99 13.84 17.73
C VAL A 73 2.18 14.32 16.29
N VAL A 74 1.19 14.97 15.69
CA VAL A 74 1.18 15.30 14.24
C VAL A 74 2.38 16.17 13.79
N SER A 75 2.98 16.94 14.68
CA SER A 75 4.18 17.75 14.41
C SER A 75 5.50 16.96 14.48
N ASP A 76 5.45 15.70 14.97
CA ASP A 76 6.63 14.83 15.08
C ASP A 76 6.35 13.49 14.38
N PRO A 77 6.81 13.32 13.13
CA PRO A 77 6.54 12.11 12.34
C PRO A 77 6.99 10.80 13.02
N VAL A 78 8.04 10.83 13.82
CA VAL A 78 8.51 9.65 14.56
C VAL A 78 7.52 9.26 15.64
N LYS A 79 7.06 10.22 16.45
CA LYS A 79 6.03 9.96 17.47
C LYS A 79 4.70 9.57 16.84
N TRP A 80 4.35 10.19 15.72
CA TRP A 80 3.13 9.84 15.00
C TRP A 80 3.16 8.39 14.49
N ALA A 81 4.26 7.96 13.87
CA ALA A 81 4.45 6.58 13.45
C ALA A 81 4.43 5.59 14.63
N MET A 82 5.07 5.94 15.75
CA MET A 82 5.02 5.13 16.97
C MET A 82 3.61 4.99 17.52
N LYS A 83 2.81 6.07 17.51
CA LYS A 83 1.40 6.03 17.91
C LYS A 83 0.57 5.12 17.00
N CYS A 84 0.76 5.20 15.68
CA CYS A 84 0.11 4.30 14.73
C CYS A 84 0.44 2.83 15.01
N ALA A 85 1.71 2.51 15.21
CA ALA A 85 2.14 1.15 15.46
C ALA A 85 1.67 0.61 16.82
N LYS A 86 1.73 1.42 17.89
CA LYS A 86 1.48 0.97 19.26
C LYS A 86 0.01 1.10 19.66
N ASP A 87 -0.58 2.29 19.48
CA ASP A 87 -1.91 2.59 20.02
C ASP A 87 -3.02 2.10 19.08
N PHE A 88 -2.81 2.18 17.77
CA PHE A 88 -3.77 1.70 16.78
C PHE A 88 -3.43 0.30 16.24
N ALA A 89 -2.28 -0.26 16.63
CA ALA A 89 -1.86 -1.63 16.32
C ALA A 89 -1.96 -1.96 14.83
N VAL A 90 -1.49 -1.05 13.96
CA VAL A 90 -1.44 -1.26 12.50
C VAL A 90 -0.51 -2.43 12.14
N ASP A 91 -0.73 -3.04 10.99
CA ASP A 91 0.16 -4.08 10.46
C ASP A 91 1.44 -3.50 9.84
N ALA A 92 1.37 -2.26 9.33
CA ALA A 92 2.49 -1.48 8.80
C ALA A 92 2.24 0.02 9.01
N VAL A 93 3.27 0.84 8.97
CA VAL A 93 3.17 2.31 8.86
C VAL A 93 3.50 2.71 7.43
N CYS A 94 2.72 3.63 6.85
CA CYS A 94 3.00 4.22 5.54
C CYS A 94 3.49 5.65 5.72
N LEU A 95 4.78 5.88 5.50
CA LEU A 95 5.40 7.21 5.56
C LEU A 95 5.32 7.87 4.18
N GLN A 96 4.57 8.95 4.09
CA GLN A 96 4.49 9.80 2.92
C GLN A 96 5.51 10.92 3.04
N LEU A 97 6.48 10.98 2.13
CA LEU A 97 7.52 12.01 2.10
C LEU A 97 7.02 13.29 1.41
N ALA A 98 5.91 13.84 1.91
CA ALA A 98 5.24 15.00 1.33
C ALA A 98 6.12 16.26 1.33
N SER A 99 7.02 16.41 2.32
CA SER A 99 7.91 17.57 2.41
C SER A 99 8.96 17.63 1.29
N THR A 100 9.15 16.54 0.54
CA THR A 100 10.13 16.48 -0.55
C THR A 100 9.59 17.03 -1.87
N ASP A 101 8.31 17.40 -1.93
CA ASP A 101 7.70 18.02 -3.10
C ASP A 101 8.45 19.32 -3.49
N PRO A 102 9.00 19.40 -4.72
CA PRO A 102 9.69 20.61 -5.20
C PRO A 102 8.78 21.85 -5.26
N ALA A 103 7.46 21.65 -5.35
CA ALA A 103 6.49 22.74 -5.37
C ALA A 103 6.11 23.26 -3.96
N ASP A 104 6.53 22.56 -2.88
CA ASP A 104 6.25 22.96 -1.49
C ASP A 104 7.57 23.20 -0.72
N LYS A 105 8.01 22.26 0.11
CA LYS A 105 9.18 22.45 1.00
C LYS A 105 10.51 22.06 0.36
N ASP A 106 10.48 21.27 -0.67
CA ASP A 106 11.65 20.76 -1.39
C ASP A 106 12.74 20.19 -0.46
N THR A 107 12.31 19.46 0.58
CA THR A 107 13.23 18.84 1.54
C THR A 107 14.25 17.97 0.84
N THR A 108 15.53 18.07 1.25
CA THR A 108 16.61 17.35 0.60
C THR A 108 16.55 15.85 0.83
N PRO A 109 17.08 15.02 -0.10
CA PRO A 109 17.13 13.57 0.04
C PRO A 109 17.75 13.09 1.35
N GLU A 110 18.82 13.76 1.82
CA GLU A 110 19.52 13.42 3.05
C GLU A 110 18.64 13.59 4.29
N LYS A 111 17.88 14.70 4.35
CA LYS A 111 16.97 14.98 5.47
C LYS A 111 15.80 14.00 5.48
N ALA A 112 15.21 13.73 4.32
CA ALA A 112 14.13 12.76 4.17
C ALA A 112 14.59 11.34 4.56
N ALA A 113 15.77 10.91 4.10
CA ALA A 113 16.34 9.62 4.44
C ALA A 113 16.68 9.48 5.92
N ALA A 114 17.27 10.52 6.53
CA ALA A 114 17.57 10.53 7.96
C ALA A 114 16.29 10.43 8.82
N LEU A 115 15.21 11.11 8.42
CA LEU A 115 13.92 10.99 9.09
C LEU A 115 13.33 9.58 8.91
N THR A 116 13.34 9.05 7.68
CA THR A 116 12.85 7.69 7.38
C THR A 116 13.55 6.65 8.24
N LYS A 117 14.87 6.73 8.39
CA LYS A 117 15.65 5.83 9.26
C LYS A 117 15.18 5.91 10.71
N ARG A 118 15.03 7.11 11.24
CA ARG A 118 14.54 7.32 12.62
C ARG A 118 13.16 6.73 12.82
N VAL A 119 12.25 6.86 11.83
CA VAL A 119 10.92 6.25 11.88
C VAL A 119 11.04 4.73 11.87
N ALA A 120 11.82 4.16 10.93
CA ALA A 120 12.02 2.71 10.83
C ALA A 120 12.59 2.09 12.10
N GLU A 121 13.52 2.79 12.79
CA GLU A 121 14.11 2.34 14.06
C GLU A 121 13.12 2.42 15.22
N ALA A 122 12.24 3.42 15.23
CA ALA A 122 11.32 3.69 16.33
C ALA A 122 10.07 2.79 16.38
N ILE A 123 9.65 2.21 15.25
CA ILE A 123 8.46 1.36 15.16
C ILE A 123 8.80 -0.13 15.19
N ASN A 124 7.85 -0.94 15.63
CA ASN A 124 7.96 -2.40 15.70
C ASN A 124 7.21 -3.16 14.60
N VAL A 125 6.76 -2.44 13.57
CA VAL A 125 6.08 -2.96 12.38
C VAL A 125 6.86 -2.54 11.12
N PRO A 126 6.66 -3.16 9.95
CA PRO A 126 7.34 -2.75 8.72
C PRO A 126 6.93 -1.35 8.29
N LEU A 127 7.84 -0.69 7.57
CA LEU A 127 7.64 0.65 7.02
C LEU A 127 7.46 0.60 5.51
N ILE A 128 6.38 1.22 5.04
CA ILE A 128 6.11 1.52 3.64
C ILE A 128 6.49 2.99 3.43
N VAL A 129 7.17 3.31 2.35
CA VAL A 129 7.62 4.69 2.06
C VAL A 129 7.16 5.11 0.67
N TYR A 130 6.41 6.20 0.61
CA TYR A 130 6.00 6.83 -0.63
C TYR A 130 6.72 8.16 -0.84
N GLY A 131 7.23 8.38 -2.05
CA GLY A 131 7.67 9.69 -2.55
C GLY A 131 6.49 10.62 -2.88
N THR A 132 6.78 11.75 -3.48
CA THR A 132 5.78 12.79 -3.81
C THR A 132 5.04 12.53 -5.12
N GLY A 133 5.59 11.70 -6.01
CA GLY A 133 5.15 11.53 -7.39
C GLY A 133 5.89 12.44 -8.39
N ASP A 134 6.84 13.30 -7.93
CA ASP A 134 7.77 13.97 -8.85
C ASP A 134 8.84 12.99 -9.30
N GLU A 135 8.90 12.72 -10.60
CA GLU A 135 9.72 11.68 -11.20
C GLU A 135 11.20 11.80 -10.83
N LYS A 136 11.75 13.00 -10.90
CA LYS A 136 13.19 13.25 -10.68
C LYS A 136 13.53 13.34 -9.21
N LYS A 137 12.66 13.97 -8.43
CA LYS A 137 12.84 14.09 -6.99
C LYS A 137 12.75 12.75 -6.31
N ASP A 138 11.80 11.92 -6.70
CA ASP A 138 11.61 10.59 -6.14
C ASP A 138 12.80 9.67 -6.39
N VAL A 139 13.45 9.74 -7.57
CA VAL A 139 14.72 9.03 -7.81
C VAL A 139 15.77 9.39 -6.77
N GLN A 140 15.99 10.68 -6.53
CA GLN A 140 17.00 11.15 -5.58
C GLN A 140 16.66 10.76 -4.13
N VAL A 141 15.41 10.99 -3.74
CA VAL A 141 14.93 10.76 -2.37
C VAL A 141 14.87 9.28 -2.05
N LEU A 142 14.20 8.46 -2.88
CA LEU A 142 14.02 7.03 -2.61
C LEU A 142 15.33 6.25 -2.73
N SER A 143 16.24 6.65 -3.63
CA SER A 143 17.58 6.05 -3.68
C SER A 143 18.38 6.35 -2.41
N LYS A 144 18.28 7.58 -1.89
CA LYS A 144 18.96 7.95 -0.64
C LYS A 144 18.31 7.27 0.59
N VAL A 145 16.99 7.13 0.60
CA VAL A 145 16.27 6.34 1.61
C VAL A 145 16.74 4.89 1.59
N ALA A 146 16.83 4.28 0.41
CA ALA A 146 17.28 2.91 0.25
C ALA A 146 18.69 2.72 0.83
N GLU A 147 19.63 3.60 0.49
CA GLU A 147 21.01 3.58 0.99
C GLU A 147 21.07 3.69 2.53
N VAL A 148 20.39 4.68 3.09
CA VAL A 148 20.46 4.99 4.54
C VAL A 148 19.74 3.94 5.38
N CYS A 149 18.71 3.29 4.83
CA CYS A 149 17.94 2.21 5.47
C CYS A 149 18.37 0.81 5.00
N ASP A 150 19.64 0.63 4.63
CA ASP A 150 20.19 -0.62 4.11
C ASP A 150 19.78 -1.84 4.94
N GLY A 151 19.27 -2.87 4.28
CA GLY A 151 18.85 -4.14 4.91
C GLY A 151 17.58 -4.07 5.76
N GLU A 152 16.85 -2.94 5.84
CA GLU A 152 15.58 -2.84 6.59
C GLU A 152 14.41 -3.53 5.87
N ASN A 153 14.57 -3.90 4.60
CA ASN A 153 13.52 -4.48 3.75
C ASN A 153 12.23 -3.64 3.75
N LEU A 154 12.39 -2.32 3.54
CA LEU A 154 11.28 -1.39 3.36
C LEU A 154 10.48 -1.76 2.11
N LEU A 155 9.22 -1.32 2.03
CA LEU A 155 8.46 -1.29 0.80
C LEU A 155 8.53 0.13 0.23
N LEU A 156 9.31 0.34 -0.84
CA LEU A 156 9.63 1.65 -1.40
C LEU A 156 8.87 1.94 -2.70
N GLY A 157 8.40 3.14 -2.88
CA GLY A 157 7.79 3.61 -4.12
C GLY A 157 7.30 5.06 -4.08
N PRO A 158 6.67 5.49 -5.18
CA PRO A 158 6.33 4.70 -6.35
C PRO A 158 7.47 4.58 -7.36
N ALA A 159 7.66 3.38 -7.92
CA ALA A 159 8.41 3.18 -9.15
C ALA A 159 7.42 3.21 -10.31
N ILE A 160 7.53 4.19 -11.18
CA ILE A 160 6.68 4.43 -12.35
C ILE A 160 7.47 4.23 -13.64
N LYS A 161 6.79 4.29 -14.78
CA LYS A 161 7.41 4.07 -16.11
C LYS A 161 8.65 4.93 -16.34
N GLU A 162 8.68 6.14 -15.81
CA GLU A 162 9.69 7.17 -16.05
C GLU A 162 10.92 7.03 -15.14
N ASN A 163 10.79 6.36 -13.97
CA ASN A 163 11.85 6.33 -12.93
C ASN A 163 12.15 4.94 -12.36
N TYR A 164 11.48 3.89 -12.85
CA TYR A 164 11.57 2.54 -12.25
C TYR A 164 12.98 1.97 -12.23
N GLU A 165 13.82 2.27 -13.23
CA GLU A 165 15.15 1.66 -13.36
C GLU A 165 16.07 2.07 -12.21
N GLU A 166 16.13 3.37 -11.90
CA GLU A 166 16.98 3.90 -10.86
C GLU A 166 16.51 3.49 -9.47
N ILE A 167 15.19 3.60 -9.23
CA ILE A 167 14.59 3.23 -7.93
C ILE A 167 14.72 1.72 -7.69
N ALA A 168 14.43 0.88 -8.70
CA ALA A 168 14.59 -0.57 -8.59
C ALA A 168 16.04 -0.97 -8.33
N LYS A 169 17.01 -0.32 -9.01
CA LYS A 169 18.43 -0.56 -8.78
C LYS A 169 18.82 -0.27 -7.34
N ALA A 170 18.42 0.88 -6.80
CA ALA A 170 18.70 1.25 -5.42
C ALA A 170 18.02 0.29 -4.42
N ALA A 171 16.73 -0.02 -4.65
CA ALA A 171 15.98 -0.94 -3.81
C ALA A 171 16.60 -2.35 -3.78
N LEU A 172 17.05 -2.86 -4.94
CA LEU A 172 17.71 -4.16 -5.03
C LEU A 172 19.05 -4.17 -4.31
N GLN A 173 19.88 -3.15 -4.54
CA GLN A 173 21.22 -3.03 -3.96
C GLN A 173 21.16 -3.02 -2.43
N HIS A 174 20.15 -2.39 -1.84
CA HIS A 174 20.00 -2.19 -0.41
C HIS A 174 18.96 -3.08 0.26
N GLY A 175 18.48 -4.11 -0.46
CA GLY A 175 17.64 -5.15 0.13
C GLY A 175 16.19 -4.75 0.41
N HIS A 176 15.55 -3.90 -0.43
CA HIS A 176 14.18 -3.43 -0.27
C HIS A 176 13.21 -4.07 -1.26
N ALA A 177 11.91 -4.09 -0.91
CA ALA A 177 10.81 -4.38 -1.81
C ALA A 177 10.36 -3.10 -2.53
N LEU A 178 9.66 -3.24 -3.66
CA LEU A 178 9.32 -2.14 -4.56
C LEU A 178 7.82 -2.04 -4.80
N ILE A 179 7.28 -0.83 -4.83
CA ILE A 179 5.91 -0.52 -5.28
C ILE A 179 5.99 -0.14 -6.76
N ALA A 180 5.45 -0.99 -7.64
CA ALA A 180 5.28 -0.71 -9.06
C ALA A 180 3.93 -0.02 -9.27
N GLN A 181 3.95 1.28 -9.55
CA GLN A 181 2.73 2.07 -9.71
C GLN A 181 2.46 2.38 -11.17
N THR A 182 1.20 2.22 -11.57
CA THR A 182 0.73 2.57 -12.91
C THR A 182 -0.65 3.23 -12.84
N PRO A 183 -1.01 4.05 -13.84
CA PRO A 183 -2.40 4.45 -13.99
C PRO A 183 -3.31 3.24 -14.15
N LEU A 184 -4.62 3.44 -14.01
CA LEU A 184 -5.68 2.42 -14.02
C LEU A 184 -5.79 1.67 -15.38
N ASP A 185 -4.70 1.00 -15.78
CA ASP A 185 -4.61 0.21 -17.02
C ASP A 185 -3.80 -1.07 -16.80
N ILE A 186 -4.42 -2.21 -17.06
CA ILE A 186 -3.80 -3.54 -16.87
C ILE A 186 -2.63 -3.78 -17.84
N ASN A 187 -2.65 -3.20 -19.04
CA ASN A 187 -1.59 -3.40 -20.01
C ASN A 187 -0.34 -2.60 -19.58
N LEU A 188 -0.53 -1.36 -19.11
CA LEU A 188 0.56 -0.55 -18.57
C LEU A 188 1.16 -1.21 -17.32
N MET A 189 0.33 -1.79 -16.45
CA MET A 189 0.77 -2.54 -15.28
C MET A 189 1.64 -3.74 -15.69
N LYS A 190 1.18 -4.53 -16.65
CA LYS A 190 1.95 -5.67 -17.19
C LYS A 190 3.23 -5.21 -17.87
N GLU A 191 3.18 -4.12 -18.66
CA GLU A 191 4.37 -3.55 -19.31
C GLU A 191 5.43 -3.16 -18.28
N LEU A 192 5.06 -2.45 -17.22
CA LEU A 192 5.98 -2.07 -16.15
C LEU A 192 6.57 -3.30 -15.45
N ASN A 193 5.73 -4.29 -15.10
CA ASN A 193 6.19 -5.52 -14.46
C ASN A 193 7.11 -6.37 -15.35
N ILE A 194 6.90 -6.39 -16.68
CA ILE A 194 7.81 -7.01 -17.64
C ILE A 194 9.17 -6.30 -17.65
N LYS A 195 9.15 -4.96 -17.63
CA LYS A 195 10.40 -4.16 -17.60
C LYS A 195 11.16 -4.38 -16.31
N LEU A 196 10.49 -4.28 -15.16
CA LEU A 196 11.06 -4.54 -13.84
C LEU A 196 11.62 -5.96 -13.72
N GLY A 197 10.88 -6.96 -14.19
CA GLY A 197 11.28 -8.37 -14.12
C GLY A 197 12.58 -8.73 -14.85
N LYS A 198 13.14 -7.82 -15.65
CA LYS A 198 14.46 -8.00 -16.29
C LYS A 198 15.63 -7.82 -15.31
N SER A 199 15.45 -7.03 -14.25
CA SER A 199 16.51 -6.63 -13.32
C SER A 199 16.11 -6.67 -11.85
N PHE A 200 14.84 -6.86 -11.54
CA PHE A 200 14.32 -6.87 -10.18
C PHE A 200 13.47 -8.13 -9.91
N PRO A 201 13.66 -8.81 -8.77
CA PRO A 201 12.95 -10.04 -8.45
C PRO A 201 11.43 -9.82 -8.34
N PRO A 202 10.61 -10.56 -9.09
CA PRO A 202 9.15 -10.40 -9.05
C PRO A 202 8.50 -10.71 -7.69
N ASP A 203 9.15 -11.51 -6.83
CA ASP A 203 8.76 -11.83 -5.46
C ASP A 203 9.09 -10.71 -4.45
N ARG A 204 9.50 -9.56 -4.94
CA ARG A 204 9.73 -8.33 -4.16
C ARG A 204 8.99 -7.13 -4.73
N ILE A 205 8.05 -7.35 -5.67
CA ILE A 205 7.24 -6.30 -6.29
C ILE A 205 5.81 -6.35 -5.71
N VAL A 206 5.32 -5.21 -5.26
CA VAL A 206 3.92 -4.96 -4.92
C VAL A 206 3.34 -4.01 -5.96
N ILE A 207 2.17 -4.33 -6.50
CA ILE A 207 1.50 -3.51 -7.50
C ILE A 207 0.67 -2.43 -6.81
N ASP A 208 0.81 -1.17 -7.26
CA ASP A 208 -0.10 -0.07 -6.95
C ASP A 208 -0.79 0.40 -8.24
N PRO A 209 -2.04 -0.03 -8.49
CA PRO A 209 -2.76 0.39 -9.70
C PRO A 209 -3.39 1.77 -9.57
N LEU A 210 -3.07 2.53 -8.55
CA LEU A 210 -3.78 3.69 -8.05
C LEU A 210 -5.18 3.35 -7.51
N SER A 211 -5.63 4.17 -6.58
CA SER A 211 -6.93 3.98 -5.93
C SER A 211 -7.76 5.25 -6.09
N SER A 212 -9.03 5.10 -6.42
CA SER A 212 -10.02 6.18 -6.45
C SER A 212 -11.06 5.95 -5.36
N ALA A 213 -11.63 7.03 -4.84
CA ALA A 213 -12.64 6.95 -3.81
C ALA A 213 -14.03 6.58 -4.37
N LEU A 214 -14.91 6.07 -3.51
CA LEU A 214 -16.31 5.84 -3.79
C LEU A 214 -16.96 7.10 -4.38
N GLY A 215 -17.67 6.95 -5.52
CA GLY A 215 -18.29 8.05 -6.26
C GLY A 215 -17.32 8.89 -7.09
N TYR A 216 -16.03 8.60 -7.06
CA TYR A 216 -14.97 9.33 -7.77
C TYR A 216 -14.09 8.40 -8.63
N GLY A 217 -14.66 7.32 -9.13
CA GLY A 217 -13.97 6.38 -10.03
C GLY A 217 -13.49 5.09 -9.36
N MET A 218 -13.95 4.77 -8.14
CA MET A 218 -13.61 3.53 -7.45
C MET A 218 -13.87 2.28 -8.29
N GLU A 219 -14.89 2.30 -9.14
CA GLU A 219 -15.26 1.20 -10.04
C GLU A 219 -14.14 0.84 -11.02
N TYR A 220 -13.31 1.80 -11.42
CA TYR A 220 -12.15 1.54 -12.27
C TYR A 220 -11.04 0.85 -11.48
N SER A 221 -10.76 1.31 -10.27
CA SER A 221 -9.79 0.67 -9.36
C SER A 221 -10.23 -0.75 -9.02
N PHE A 222 -11.51 -0.94 -8.69
CA PHE A 222 -12.10 -2.24 -8.40
C PHE A 222 -11.90 -3.21 -9.60
N THR A 223 -12.35 -2.79 -10.78
CA THR A 223 -12.27 -3.62 -11.99
C THR A 223 -10.84 -4.00 -12.33
N LEU A 224 -9.89 -3.07 -12.17
CA LEU A 224 -8.49 -3.36 -12.47
C LEU A 224 -7.89 -4.37 -11.48
N MET A 225 -8.13 -4.19 -10.18
CA MET A 225 -7.64 -5.10 -9.14
C MET A 225 -8.22 -6.50 -9.31
N GLU A 226 -9.54 -6.59 -9.55
CA GLU A 226 -10.22 -7.86 -9.80
C GLU A 226 -9.65 -8.56 -11.04
N ARG A 227 -9.49 -7.84 -12.15
CA ARG A 227 -8.89 -8.40 -13.38
C ARG A 227 -7.45 -8.84 -13.17
N ALA A 228 -6.66 -8.11 -12.40
CA ALA A 228 -5.30 -8.50 -12.06
C ALA A 228 -5.28 -9.82 -11.29
N LYS A 229 -6.15 -9.97 -10.28
CA LYS A 229 -6.29 -11.23 -9.53
C LYS A 229 -6.77 -12.38 -10.40
N GLN A 230 -7.79 -12.16 -11.23
CA GLN A 230 -8.29 -13.19 -12.16
C GLN A 230 -7.20 -13.63 -13.13
N THR A 231 -6.49 -12.71 -13.76
CA THR A 231 -5.41 -13.06 -14.69
C THR A 231 -4.25 -13.77 -14.00
N GLY A 232 -3.90 -13.40 -12.79
CA GLY A 232 -2.84 -14.04 -12.01
C GLY A 232 -3.21 -15.44 -11.51
N VAL A 233 -4.42 -15.62 -10.99
CA VAL A 233 -4.87 -16.86 -10.35
C VAL A 233 -5.47 -17.84 -11.36
N ILE A 234 -6.41 -17.40 -12.22
CA ILE A 234 -7.09 -18.29 -13.18
C ILE A 234 -6.18 -18.59 -14.36
N PHE A 235 -5.59 -17.53 -14.98
CA PHE A 235 -4.81 -17.67 -16.22
C PHE A 235 -3.30 -17.80 -15.97
N LYS A 236 -2.85 -17.80 -14.72
CA LYS A 236 -1.44 -17.96 -14.33
C LYS A 236 -0.50 -16.93 -14.99
N ASP A 237 -0.99 -15.72 -15.22
CA ASP A 237 -0.17 -14.65 -15.80
C ASP A 237 0.84 -14.14 -14.76
N GLY A 238 2.10 -14.50 -14.91
CA GLY A 238 3.17 -14.16 -13.97
C GLY A 238 3.39 -12.66 -13.75
N MET A 239 2.89 -11.81 -14.67
CA MET A 239 3.03 -10.36 -14.57
C MET A 239 1.92 -9.71 -13.73
N THR A 240 0.90 -10.47 -13.33
CA THR A 240 -0.19 -10.03 -12.46
C THR A 240 -0.26 -10.82 -11.15
N GLN A 241 0.70 -11.70 -10.90
CA GLN A 241 0.79 -12.53 -9.68
C GLN A 241 1.45 -11.81 -8.50
N MET A 242 1.57 -10.49 -8.51
CA MET A 242 2.09 -9.73 -7.37
C MET A 242 0.94 -9.31 -6.43
N PRO A 243 1.20 -9.17 -5.12
CA PRO A 243 0.25 -8.55 -4.20
C PRO A 243 -0.07 -7.12 -4.62
N ILE A 244 -1.25 -6.65 -4.21
CA ILE A 244 -1.74 -5.31 -4.55
C ILE A 244 -1.80 -4.46 -3.27
N ILE A 245 -1.28 -3.23 -3.36
CA ILE A 245 -1.48 -2.18 -2.37
C ILE A 245 -2.50 -1.17 -2.88
N ALA A 246 -3.46 -0.82 -2.04
CA ALA A 246 -4.43 0.25 -2.27
C ALA A 246 -4.10 1.42 -1.34
N ASN A 247 -3.44 2.46 -1.88
CA ASN A 247 -3.20 3.72 -1.16
C ASN A 247 -4.40 4.65 -1.36
N LEU A 248 -5.47 4.41 -0.58
CA LEU A 248 -6.79 5.02 -0.80
C LEU A 248 -7.10 6.20 0.11
N GLY A 249 -6.43 6.30 1.28
CA GLY A 249 -6.76 7.29 2.29
C GLY A 249 -6.73 8.72 1.75
N GLY A 250 -5.69 9.06 0.96
CA GLY A 250 -5.57 10.36 0.33
C GLY A 250 -6.75 10.73 -0.55
N GLU A 251 -7.21 9.82 -1.36
CA GLU A 251 -8.33 10.05 -2.29
C GLU A 251 -9.67 10.14 -1.56
N CYS A 252 -9.89 9.30 -0.56
CA CYS A 252 -11.13 9.33 0.22
C CYS A 252 -11.30 10.66 0.96
N TRP A 253 -10.25 11.16 1.62
CA TRP A 253 -10.32 12.37 2.44
C TRP A 253 -10.27 13.68 1.63
N LYS A 254 -10.06 13.62 0.30
CA LYS A 254 -10.24 14.76 -0.63
C LYS A 254 -11.70 14.96 -1.03
N THR A 255 -12.56 13.95 -0.90
CA THR A 255 -13.96 14.00 -1.35
C THR A 255 -14.77 15.04 -0.59
N ARG A 256 -15.87 15.50 -1.20
CA ARG A 256 -16.77 16.44 -0.57
C ARG A 256 -17.41 15.82 0.68
N GLU A 257 -17.84 14.58 0.57
CA GLU A 257 -18.53 13.83 1.61
C GLU A 257 -17.66 13.65 2.86
N ALA A 258 -16.38 13.32 2.68
CA ALA A 258 -15.44 13.21 3.80
C ALA A 258 -15.14 14.54 4.51
N LYS A 259 -15.42 15.67 3.83
CA LYS A 259 -15.27 17.02 4.39
C LYS A 259 -16.52 17.52 5.12
N GLU A 260 -17.65 16.83 5.01
CA GLU A 260 -18.89 17.23 5.66
C GLU A 260 -18.88 16.92 7.17
N SER A 261 -18.44 15.73 7.56
CA SER A 261 -18.30 15.34 8.95
C SER A 261 -17.27 14.21 9.15
N LYS A 262 -16.89 13.99 10.40
CA LYS A 262 -16.02 12.89 10.80
C LYS A 262 -16.62 11.53 10.41
N GLU A 263 -17.89 11.33 10.71
CA GLU A 263 -18.60 10.08 10.45
C GLU A 263 -18.68 9.77 8.96
N GLN A 264 -18.98 10.78 8.15
CA GLN A 264 -18.99 10.64 6.69
C GLN A 264 -17.61 10.27 6.15
N GLY A 265 -16.56 10.93 6.62
CA GLY A 265 -15.19 10.62 6.21
C GLY A 265 -14.79 9.19 6.55
N ILE A 266 -15.08 8.72 7.76
CA ILE A 266 -14.81 7.35 8.20
C ILE A 266 -15.59 6.33 7.36
N LEU A 267 -16.87 6.59 7.09
CA LEU A 267 -17.70 5.70 6.27
C LEU A 267 -17.22 5.69 4.81
N TRP A 268 -16.87 6.85 4.24
CA TRP A 268 -16.38 6.95 2.86
C TRP A 268 -15.07 6.17 2.67
N GLU A 269 -14.11 6.35 3.57
CA GLU A 269 -12.87 5.60 3.58
C GLU A 269 -13.13 4.10 3.83
N GLY A 270 -14.02 3.77 4.76
CA GLY A 270 -14.37 2.39 5.12
C GLY A 270 -15.02 1.61 3.97
N VAL A 271 -16.01 2.21 3.29
CA VAL A 271 -16.69 1.56 2.16
C VAL A 271 -15.73 1.43 0.97
N THR A 272 -14.93 2.46 0.68
CA THR A 272 -13.91 2.37 -0.37
C THR A 272 -12.91 1.25 -0.07
N ALA A 273 -12.38 1.23 1.15
CA ALA A 273 -11.41 0.21 1.58
C ALA A 273 -11.99 -1.20 1.51
N LEU A 274 -13.21 -1.42 1.99
CA LEU A 274 -13.89 -2.72 1.92
C LEU A 274 -14.09 -3.16 0.48
N SER A 275 -14.52 -2.25 -0.40
CA SER A 275 -14.71 -2.57 -1.82
C SER A 275 -13.39 -3.00 -2.48
N LEU A 276 -12.29 -2.25 -2.25
CA LEU A 276 -11.00 -2.58 -2.83
C LEU A 276 -10.37 -3.84 -2.22
N LEU A 277 -10.66 -4.13 -0.95
CA LEU A 277 -10.31 -5.41 -0.32
C LEU A 277 -10.99 -6.57 -1.04
N LEU A 278 -12.28 -6.44 -1.31
CA LEU A 278 -13.05 -7.46 -2.04
C LEU A 278 -12.60 -7.61 -3.50
N ALA A 279 -12.03 -6.56 -4.10
CA ALA A 279 -11.38 -6.62 -5.40
C ALA A 279 -9.99 -7.29 -5.37
N GLY A 280 -9.44 -7.55 -4.19
CA GLY A 280 -8.19 -8.28 -4.00
C GLY A 280 -6.99 -7.47 -3.53
N ALA A 281 -7.19 -6.26 -2.98
CA ALA A 281 -6.10 -5.54 -2.33
C ALA A 281 -5.56 -6.33 -1.13
N ASN A 282 -4.24 -6.48 -1.05
CA ASN A 282 -3.54 -7.18 0.03
C ASN A 282 -3.12 -6.23 1.15
N ILE A 283 -2.83 -4.97 0.80
CA ILE A 283 -2.50 -3.89 1.74
C ILE A 283 -3.44 -2.72 1.48
N LEU A 284 -4.04 -2.19 2.53
CA LEU A 284 -4.86 -0.98 2.47
C LEU A 284 -4.23 0.11 3.32
N VAL A 285 -3.90 1.24 2.70
CA VAL A 285 -3.35 2.42 3.37
C VAL A 285 -4.48 3.40 3.66
N LEU A 286 -4.75 3.59 4.93
CA LEU A 286 -5.83 4.40 5.48
C LEU A 286 -5.26 5.64 6.17
N ARG A 287 -6.11 6.64 6.44
CA ARG A 287 -5.76 7.83 7.22
C ARG A 287 -6.38 7.84 8.60
N HIS A 288 -7.59 7.32 8.77
CA HIS A 288 -8.29 7.43 10.05
C HIS A 288 -8.29 6.12 10.85
N PRO A 289 -7.89 6.12 12.15
CA PRO A 289 -7.81 4.89 12.95
C PRO A 289 -9.19 4.28 13.26
N GLU A 290 -10.27 5.05 13.28
CA GLU A 290 -11.61 4.49 13.44
C GLU A 290 -12.06 3.69 12.21
N THR A 291 -11.63 4.08 11.01
CA THR A 291 -11.84 3.28 9.80
C THR A 291 -11.15 1.91 9.91
N LEU A 292 -9.91 1.89 10.39
CA LEU A 292 -9.18 0.64 10.65
C LEU A 292 -9.94 -0.27 11.62
N LYS A 293 -10.45 0.30 12.72
CA LYS A 293 -11.24 -0.44 13.70
C LYS A 293 -12.50 -1.02 13.09
N LEU A 294 -13.24 -0.22 12.31
CA LEU A 294 -14.45 -0.64 11.60
C LEU A 294 -14.18 -1.83 10.66
N LEU A 295 -13.15 -1.73 9.83
CA LEU A 295 -12.78 -2.79 8.88
C LEU A 295 -12.39 -4.10 9.59
N ARG A 296 -11.63 -4.02 10.67
CA ARG A 296 -11.27 -5.19 11.47
C ARG A 296 -12.48 -5.87 12.11
N GLU A 297 -13.47 -5.10 12.55
CA GLU A 297 -14.71 -5.66 13.09
C GLU A 297 -15.53 -6.38 12.02
N ILE A 298 -15.60 -5.83 10.80
CA ILE A 298 -16.29 -6.45 9.67
C ILE A 298 -15.62 -7.78 9.29
N ILE A 299 -14.30 -7.78 9.10
CA ILE A 299 -13.54 -8.98 8.69
C ILE A 299 -13.60 -10.10 9.73
N ARG A 300 -13.66 -9.78 11.02
CA ARG A 300 -13.77 -10.78 12.08
C ARG A 300 -15.15 -11.47 12.15
N ARG A 301 -16.18 -10.84 11.59
CA ARG A 301 -17.55 -11.35 11.61
C ARG A 301 -17.94 -12.14 10.37
N GLY A 302 -17.18 -12.01 9.28
CA GLY A 302 -17.33 -12.77 8.04
C GLY A 302 -16.43 -14.00 8.02
#